data_9b31b27a4b13c9a5d5358787bea0da80
#
_entry.id   9b31b27a4b13c9a5d5358787bea0da80
#
_cell.length_a   1.000
_cell.length_b   1.000
_cell.length_c   1.000
_cell.angle_alpha   90.00
_cell.angle_beta   90.00
_cell.angle_gamma   90.00
#
_symmetry.space_group_name_H-M   'P 1'
#
loop_
_entity.id
_entity.type
_entity.pdbx_description
1 polymer ?
#
loop_
_entity_poly.entity_id
_entity_poly.type
_entity_poly.pdbx_seq_one_letter_code
_entity_poly.pdbx_strand_id
1 'polypeptide(L)'
;MRVGIITIGNELLSGFTVDRNAAWIGQQLLSSGIKVNVHHTIPDDFGVIYDTLEYQFREWRCDQIIVTGGLGPTVDDITVSSFLEYFDDSHEFDKDYWEILSERFKRLNFKMPNLNKNQAYKSKRGIMIPNLVGTARGLHYTKKHDSVLKSVKGLITGDKNRVNFFALPGVPKEMKSMFTNYVLPEIEKSLKNKVVCKSIRTTGVPESILQEKITDIIDANKEKCDIAFLPHRMLGVDIRLTSSDNQLVEDLINSIVPRIKKYVYGYDNDKLEQVIADLLIQNNLTVSTAESCTSGLLASRLTDVPGSSQYFKGGSVCYSNELKINDIGVDKDLIEKYGAVSEEVAESLAKNIAKKNNTDIGIGITGVAGPGGGTEKKTSWISICWNIL
;
A
#
# COMPACT_ATOMS: atom_id res chain seq x y z
N MET A 1 -16.69 -3.53 -16.46
CA MET A 1 -16.75 -2.32 -15.61
C MET A 1 -15.47 -1.55 -15.80
N ARG A 2 -15.57 -0.24 -16.04
CA ARG A 2 -14.42 0.68 -16.17
C ARG A 2 -14.36 1.59 -14.94
N VAL A 3 -13.19 1.70 -14.32
CA VAL A 3 -13.00 2.50 -13.13
C VAL A 3 -11.98 3.59 -13.40
N GLY A 4 -12.32 4.82 -13.04
CA GLY A 4 -11.42 5.97 -13.06
C GLY A 4 -11.15 6.50 -11.66
N ILE A 5 -9.93 6.97 -11.44
CA ILE A 5 -9.52 7.65 -10.22
C ILE A 5 -9.13 9.08 -10.58
N ILE A 6 -9.51 10.03 -9.73
CA ILE A 6 -9.08 11.43 -9.80
C ILE A 6 -8.51 11.80 -8.43
N THR A 7 -7.27 12.24 -8.38
CA THR A 7 -6.66 12.78 -7.17
C THR A 7 -6.49 14.29 -7.32
N ILE A 8 -6.94 15.02 -6.31
CA ILE A 8 -6.96 16.49 -6.31
C ILE A 8 -5.97 16.97 -5.25
N GLY A 9 -5.04 17.84 -5.64
CA GLY A 9 -4.09 18.45 -4.73
C GLY A 9 -2.90 19.06 -5.46
N ASN A 10 -2.64 20.34 -5.23
CA ASN A 10 -1.50 21.05 -5.79
C ASN A 10 -0.15 20.49 -5.30
N GLU A 11 -0.12 19.95 -4.07
CA GLU A 11 1.05 19.30 -3.48
C GLU A 11 1.43 17.98 -4.19
N LEU A 12 0.45 17.31 -4.79
CA LEU A 12 0.69 16.11 -5.59
C LEU A 12 1.37 16.47 -6.91
N LEU A 13 0.90 17.53 -7.58
CA LEU A 13 1.46 17.99 -8.85
C LEU A 13 2.85 18.58 -8.70
N SER A 14 3.11 19.26 -7.58
CA SER A 14 4.44 19.82 -7.27
C SER A 14 5.48 18.75 -6.89
N GLY A 15 5.05 17.51 -6.66
CA GLY A 15 5.94 16.41 -6.27
C GLY A 15 6.37 16.42 -4.80
N PHE A 16 5.91 17.38 -4.00
CA PHE A 16 6.18 17.39 -2.54
C PHE A 16 5.53 16.21 -1.82
N THR A 17 4.37 15.77 -2.32
CA THR A 17 3.64 14.63 -1.76
C THR A 17 3.46 13.55 -2.81
N VAL A 18 3.79 12.31 -2.45
CA VAL A 18 3.53 11.15 -3.30
C VAL A 18 2.07 10.73 -3.16
N ASP A 19 1.38 10.54 -4.27
CA ASP A 19 0.01 10.04 -4.28
C ASP A 19 -0.07 8.58 -3.79
N ARG A 20 -0.25 8.43 -2.50
CA ARG A 20 -0.46 7.14 -1.85
C ARG A 20 -1.93 6.71 -1.85
N ASN A 21 -2.85 7.65 -2.03
CA ASN A 21 -4.29 7.36 -2.03
C ASN A 21 -4.69 6.59 -3.28
N ALA A 22 -4.34 7.07 -4.47
CA ALA A 22 -4.64 6.37 -5.71
C ALA A 22 -3.96 5.01 -5.77
N ALA A 23 -2.70 4.91 -5.35
CA ALA A 23 -1.99 3.64 -5.28
C ALA A 23 -2.71 2.62 -4.38
N TRP A 24 -3.15 3.05 -3.20
CA TRP A 24 -3.87 2.19 -2.27
C TRP A 24 -5.27 1.80 -2.78
N ILE A 25 -6.04 2.76 -3.33
CA ILE A 25 -7.35 2.49 -3.95
C ILE A 25 -7.20 1.46 -5.08
N GLY A 26 -6.22 1.66 -5.96
CA GLY A 26 -5.92 0.74 -7.05
C GLY A 26 -5.61 -0.67 -6.57
N GLN A 27 -4.83 -0.82 -5.49
CA GLN A 27 -4.54 -2.11 -4.87
C GLN A 27 -5.81 -2.78 -4.31
N GLN A 28 -6.67 -2.03 -3.60
CA GLN A 28 -7.92 -2.58 -3.06
C GLN A 28 -8.88 -3.03 -4.16
N LEU A 29 -9.06 -2.21 -5.19
CA LEU A 29 -9.88 -2.56 -6.35
C LEU A 29 -9.34 -3.83 -7.03
N LEU A 30 -8.04 -3.89 -7.23
CA LEU A 30 -7.41 -5.04 -7.86
C LEU A 30 -7.55 -6.32 -7.04
N SER A 31 -7.45 -6.24 -5.70
CA SER A 31 -7.69 -7.36 -4.80
C SER A 31 -9.14 -7.89 -4.89
N SER A 32 -10.09 -7.01 -5.23
CA SER A 32 -11.48 -7.39 -5.56
C SER A 32 -11.68 -7.75 -7.04
N GLY A 33 -10.59 -7.91 -7.80
CA GLY A 33 -10.65 -8.25 -9.22
C GLY A 33 -11.11 -7.12 -10.13
N ILE A 34 -10.97 -5.87 -9.69
CA ILE A 34 -11.39 -4.69 -10.43
C ILE A 34 -10.15 -3.94 -10.92
N LYS A 35 -10.05 -3.73 -12.23
CA LYS A 35 -8.93 -3.02 -12.84
C LYS A 35 -9.25 -1.52 -12.96
N VAL A 36 -8.33 -0.66 -12.49
CA VAL A 36 -8.38 0.78 -12.76
C VAL A 36 -7.99 1.00 -14.22
N ASN A 37 -8.80 1.77 -14.95
CA ASN A 37 -8.60 2.03 -16.37
C ASN A 37 -7.90 3.36 -16.63
N VAL A 38 -8.12 4.34 -15.77
CA VAL A 38 -7.55 5.68 -15.90
C VAL A 38 -7.34 6.32 -14.54
N HIS A 39 -6.26 7.06 -14.39
CA HIS A 39 -5.97 7.88 -13.23
C HIS A 39 -5.49 9.27 -13.67
N HIS A 40 -6.08 10.31 -13.08
CA HIS A 40 -5.68 11.70 -13.27
C HIS A 40 -5.31 12.32 -11.91
N THR A 41 -4.19 13.02 -11.87
CA THR A 41 -3.83 13.90 -10.77
C THR A 41 -4.02 15.33 -11.27
N ILE A 42 -4.83 16.12 -10.59
CA ILE A 42 -5.25 17.45 -11.01
C ILE A 42 -5.09 18.50 -9.89
N PRO A 43 -4.97 19.78 -10.23
CA PRO A 43 -4.93 20.85 -9.25
C PRO A 43 -6.28 21.04 -8.56
N ASP A 44 -6.25 21.80 -7.46
CA ASP A 44 -7.44 22.37 -6.81
C ASP A 44 -7.98 23.55 -7.65
N ASP A 45 -8.56 23.23 -8.80
CA ASP A 45 -9.16 24.17 -9.75
C ASP A 45 -10.54 23.68 -10.18
N PHE A 46 -11.51 24.57 -10.08
CA PHE A 46 -12.92 24.24 -10.31
C PHE A 46 -13.18 23.75 -11.74
N GLY A 47 -12.65 24.46 -12.75
CA GLY A 47 -12.84 24.11 -14.16
C GLY A 47 -12.17 22.78 -14.49
N VAL A 48 -10.95 22.58 -13.98
CA VAL A 48 -10.20 21.32 -14.20
C VAL A 48 -10.90 20.14 -13.57
N ILE A 49 -11.47 20.29 -12.36
CA ILE A 49 -12.25 19.23 -11.71
C ILE A 49 -13.47 18.89 -12.57
N TYR A 50 -14.24 19.89 -12.99
CA TYR A 50 -15.43 19.71 -13.81
C TYR A 50 -15.10 19.00 -15.13
N ASP A 51 -14.13 19.50 -15.87
CA ASP A 51 -13.71 18.93 -17.16
C ASP A 51 -13.18 17.51 -17.03
N THR A 52 -12.47 17.21 -15.93
CA THR A 52 -11.93 15.86 -15.71
C THR A 52 -13.03 14.86 -15.36
N LEU A 53 -14.03 15.26 -14.57
CA LEU A 53 -15.22 14.45 -14.30
C LEU A 53 -15.96 14.12 -15.60
N GLU A 54 -16.20 15.15 -16.45
CA GLU A 54 -16.88 14.99 -17.72
C GLU A 54 -16.05 14.13 -18.69
N TYR A 55 -14.73 14.31 -18.73
CA TYR A 55 -13.83 13.51 -19.56
C TYR A 55 -13.82 12.03 -19.17
N GLN A 56 -13.75 11.72 -17.88
CA GLN A 56 -13.85 10.32 -17.43
C GLN A 56 -15.24 9.73 -17.70
N PHE A 57 -16.28 10.54 -17.56
CA PHE A 57 -17.64 10.11 -17.82
C PHE A 57 -17.90 9.88 -19.31
N ARG A 58 -17.54 10.80 -20.21
CA ARG A 58 -17.86 10.72 -21.64
C ARG A 58 -16.84 9.95 -22.46
N GLU A 59 -15.58 10.29 -22.33
CA GLU A 59 -14.52 9.75 -23.20
C GLU A 59 -14.04 8.38 -22.70
N TRP A 60 -13.69 8.28 -21.42
CA TRP A 60 -13.29 7.00 -20.83
C TRP A 60 -14.47 6.07 -20.57
N ARG A 61 -15.68 6.60 -20.52
CA ARG A 61 -16.91 5.86 -20.22
C ARG A 61 -16.74 5.01 -18.97
N CYS A 62 -16.24 5.63 -17.92
CA CYS A 62 -16.12 4.98 -16.63
C CYS A 62 -17.49 4.67 -16.05
N ASP A 63 -17.65 3.49 -15.49
CA ASP A 63 -18.83 3.07 -14.74
C ASP A 63 -18.75 3.54 -13.28
N GLN A 64 -17.51 3.72 -12.80
CA GLN A 64 -17.18 4.17 -11.45
C GLN A 64 -16.10 5.24 -11.54
N ILE A 65 -16.32 6.40 -10.92
CA ILE A 65 -15.38 7.52 -10.83
C ILE A 65 -15.14 7.82 -9.36
N ILE A 66 -13.90 7.68 -8.91
CA ILE A 66 -13.50 7.84 -7.52
C ILE A 66 -12.59 9.05 -7.43
N VAL A 67 -13.04 10.08 -6.71
CA VAL A 67 -12.29 11.31 -6.48
C VAL A 67 -11.77 11.32 -5.05
N THR A 68 -10.53 11.74 -4.82
CA THR A 68 -9.97 11.93 -3.48
C THR A 68 -9.19 13.24 -3.40
N GLY A 69 -9.46 14.03 -2.36
CA GLY A 69 -8.89 15.35 -2.12
C GLY A 69 -9.93 16.45 -2.12
N GLY A 70 -9.61 17.62 -1.54
CA GLY A 70 -10.41 18.85 -1.57
C GLY A 70 -11.76 18.81 -0.85
N LEU A 71 -11.91 17.98 0.20
CA LEU A 71 -13.13 17.85 1.02
C LEU A 71 -12.98 18.42 2.44
N GLY A 72 -11.89 19.09 2.73
CA GLY A 72 -11.65 19.72 4.02
C GLY A 72 -12.47 21.01 4.21
N PRO A 73 -12.25 21.73 5.31
CA PRO A 73 -12.96 22.97 5.59
C PRO A 73 -12.31 24.24 5.03
N THR A 74 -11.12 24.12 4.39
CA THR A 74 -10.33 25.28 3.95
C THR A 74 -10.81 25.85 2.64
N VAL A 75 -10.31 27.02 2.26
CA VAL A 75 -10.75 27.73 1.05
C VAL A 75 -10.39 26.94 -0.21
N ASP A 76 -9.31 26.18 -0.14
CA ASP A 76 -8.81 25.36 -1.27
C ASP A 76 -9.60 24.06 -1.44
N ASP A 77 -10.46 23.70 -0.46
CA ASP A 77 -11.29 22.49 -0.51
C ASP A 77 -12.56 22.74 -1.36
N ILE A 78 -12.41 22.71 -2.67
CA ILE A 78 -13.45 23.05 -3.65
C ILE A 78 -14.16 21.84 -4.27
N THR A 79 -13.76 20.63 -3.94
CA THR A 79 -14.34 19.40 -4.53
C THR A 79 -15.85 19.30 -4.28
N VAL A 80 -16.33 19.67 -3.08
CA VAL A 80 -17.77 19.66 -2.76
C VAL A 80 -18.54 20.60 -3.68
N SER A 81 -18.08 21.84 -3.82
CA SER A 81 -18.73 22.84 -4.69
C SER A 81 -18.70 22.45 -6.17
N SER A 82 -17.60 21.88 -6.63
CA SER A 82 -17.47 21.35 -7.99
C SER A 82 -18.46 20.20 -8.27
N PHE A 83 -18.65 19.30 -7.31
CA PHE A 83 -19.64 18.24 -7.42
C PHE A 83 -21.06 18.78 -7.43
N LEU A 84 -21.39 19.73 -6.56
CA LEU A 84 -22.73 20.34 -6.53
C LEU A 84 -23.07 20.98 -7.88
N GLU A 85 -22.15 21.72 -8.48
CA GLU A 85 -22.36 22.31 -9.80
C GLU A 85 -22.42 21.26 -10.91
N TYR A 86 -21.50 20.29 -10.93
CA TYR A 86 -21.49 19.22 -11.94
C TYR A 86 -22.79 18.42 -11.97
N PHE A 87 -23.45 18.24 -10.81
CA PHE A 87 -24.71 17.51 -10.67
C PHE A 87 -25.94 18.42 -10.62
N ASP A 88 -25.81 19.73 -10.83
CA ASP A 88 -26.90 20.70 -10.71
C ASP A 88 -27.64 20.51 -9.37
N ASP A 89 -26.87 20.49 -8.27
CA ASP A 89 -27.39 20.27 -6.92
C ASP A 89 -27.10 21.47 -6.01
N SER A 90 -27.75 21.50 -4.88
CA SER A 90 -27.51 22.45 -3.82
C SER A 90 -27.35 21.75 -2.48
N HIS A 91 -26.84 22.46 -1.51
CA HIS A 91 -26.64 21.94 -0.17
C HIS A 91 -27.53 22.62 0.84
N GLU A 92 -27.76 21.95 1.96
CA GLU A 92 -28.48 22.49 3.11
C GLU A 92 -27.72 22.22 4.40
N PHE A 93 -27.93 23.05 5.41
CA PHE A 93 -27.25 22.88 6.69
C PHE A 93 -27.83 21.70 7.46
N ASP A 94 -26.98 20.77 7.85
CA ASP A 94 -27.28 19.55 8.61
C ASP A 94 -27.01 19.79 10.11
N LYS A 95 -28.06 20.12 10.84
CA LYS A 95 -27.99 20.41 12.29
C LYS A 95 -27.50 19.23 13.10
N ASP A 96 -27.96 18.03 12.75
CA ASP A 96 -27.62 16.80 13.47
C ASP A 96 -26.13 16.51 13.34
N TYR A 97 -25.60 16.67 12.13
CA TYR A 97 -24.16 16.50 11.89
C TYR A 97 -23.32 17.60 12.55
N TRP A 98 -23.81 18.83 12.60
CA TRP A 98 -23.17 19.91 13.32
C TRP A 98 -23.04 19.60 14.84
N GLU A 99 -24.05 19.02 15.43
CA GLU A 99 -24.01 18.58 16.83
C GLU A 99 -22.96 17.48 17.03
N ILE A 100 -22.92 16.51 16.14
CA ILE A 100 -21.90 15.43 16.16
C ILE A 100 -20.49 16.02 16.09
N LEU A 101 -20.24 16.97 15.18
CA LEU A 101 -18.96 17.66 15.05
C LEU A 101 -18.61 18.42 16.34
N SER A 102 -19.57 19.17 16.88
CA SER A 102 -19.38 19.93 18.10
C SER A 102 -19.01 19.07 19.31
N GLU A 103 -19.66 17.94 19.47
CA GLU A 103 -19.33 16.98 20.52
C GLU A 103 -17.94 16.36 20.33
N ARG A 104 -17.55 16.05 19.07
CA ARG A 104 -16.23 15.52 18.77
C ARG A 104 -15.12 16.49 19.15
N PHE A 105 -15.27 17.78 18.83
CA PHE A 105 -14.31 18.82 19.23
C PHE A 105 -14.24 18.99 20.74
N LYS A 106 -15.40 18.94 21.45
CA LYS A 106 -15.45 18.98 22.91
C LYS A 106 -14.67 17.82 23.55
N ARG A 107 -14.81 16.59 23.04
CA ARG A 107 -14.08 15.42 23.54
C ARG A 107 -12.57 15.55 23.38
N LEU A 108 -12.12 16.30 22.38
CA LEU A 108 -10.71 16.60 22.12
C LEU A 108 -10.22 17.83 22.88
N ASN A 109 -11.06 18.47 23.73
CA ASN A 109 -10.77 19.70 24.44
C ASN A 109 -10.43 20.89 23.52
N PHE A 110 -10.95 20.90 22.29
CA PHE A 110 -10.82 22.02 21.36
C PHE A 110 -12.13 22.78 21.18
N LYS A 111 -12.02 24.10 21.03
CA LYS A 111 -13.15 24.91 20.55
C LYS A 111 -13.27 24.70 19.04
N MET A 112 -14.46 24.35 18.57
CA MET A 112 -14.68 24.14 17.14
C MET A 112 -14.52 25.44 16.36
N PRO A 113 -13.64 25.49 15.32
CA PRO A 113 -13.50 26.66 14.47
C PRO A 113 -14.76 26.90 13.60
N ASN A 114 -15.05 28.14 13.30
CA ASN A 114 -16.19 28.49 12.45
C ASN A 114 -16.08 27.91 11.02
N LEU A 115 -14.88 27.74 10.51
CA LEU A 115 -14.61 27.09 9.21
C LEU A 115 -15.20 25.68 9.11
N ASN A 116 -15.26 24.94 10.20
CA ASN A 116 -15.85 23.60 10.21
C ASN A 116 -17.37 23.59 9.97
N LYS A 117 -18.02 24.78 9.98
CA LYS A 117 -19.42 24.91 9.59
C LYS A 117 -19.66 24.45 8.15
N ASN A 118 -18.66 24.64 7.27
CA ASN A 118 -18.73 24.17 5.89
C ASN A 118 -18.87 22.63 5.79
N GLN A 119 -18.31 21.89 6.73
CA GLN A 119 -18.42 20.43 6.79
C GLN A 119 -19.80 19.93 7.26
N ALA A 120 -20.60 20.82 7.86
CA ALA A 120 -21.96 20.51 8.31
C ALA A 120 -23.04 20.68 7.22
N TYR A 121 -22.65 21.05 6.01
CA TYR A 121 -23.60 21.06 4.89
C TYR A 121 -23.69 19.68 4.26
N LYS A 122 -24.90 19.29 3.86
CA LYS A 122 -25.18 18.05 3.12
C LYS A 122 -25.80 18.37 1.77
N SER A 123 -25.49 17.58 0.77
CA SER A 123 -26.14 17.59 -0.53
C SER A 123 -27.63 17.27 -0.39
N LYS A 124 -28.48 17.90 -1.20
CA LYS A 124 -29.91 17.58 -1.25
C LYS A 124 -30.24 16.37 -2.10
N ARG A 125 -29.42 16.05 -3.10
CA ARG A 125 -29.65 14.95 -4.06
C ARG A 125 -28.65 13.82 -3.92
N GLY A 126 -27.41 14.13 -3.58
CA GLY A 126 -26.35 13.16 -3.37
C GLY A 126 -26.44 12.47 -2.01
N ILE A 127 -25.85 11.31 -1.90
CA ILE A 127 -25.74 10.55 -0.65
C ILE A 127 -24.46 10.97 0.07
N MET A 128 -24.59 11.35 1.33
CA MET A 128 -23.43 11.64 2.19
C MET A 128 -22.81 10.34 2.68
N ILE A 129 -21.52 10.14 2.36
CA ILE A 129 -20.76 8.98 2.87
C ILE A 129 -20.28 9.31 4.29
N PRO A 130 -20.64 8.50 5.31
CA PRO A 130 -20.27 8.78 6.69
C PRO A 130 -18.77 8.65 6.92
N ASN A 131 -18.21 9.53 7.73
CA ASN A 131 -16.82 9.48 8.18
C ASN A 131 -16.75 9.05 9.65
N LEU A 132 -16.32 7.83 9.89
CA LEU A 132 -16.20 7.27 11.25
C LEU A 132 -14.92 7.72 11.96
N VAL A 133 -13.95 8.27 11.21
CA VAL A 133 -12.59 8.55 11.70
C VAL A 133 -12.30 10.03 11.80
N GLY A 134 -12.77 10.83 10.84
CA GLY A 134 -12.52 12.26 10.71
C GLY A 134 -13.79 13.10 10.64
N THR A 135 -13.67 14.32 10.11
CA THR A 135 -14.76 15.32 10.09
C THR A 135 -15.34 15.56 8.70
N ALA A 136 -14.61 15.28 7.64
CA ALA A 136 -15.07 15.49 6.27
C ALA A 136 -15.93 14.31 5.83
N ARG A 137 -17.22 14.53 5.50
CA ARG A 137 -18.06 13.50 4.88
C ARG A 137 -17.75 13.37 3.40
N GLY A 138 -17.84 12.16 2.86
CA GLY A 138 -17.76 11.96 1.42
C GLY A 138 -19.11 12.18 0.72
N LEU A 139 -19.07 12.15 -0.60
CA LEU A 139 -20.25 12.31 -1.46
C LEU A 139 -20.35 11.13 -2.42
N HIS A 140 -21.58 10.70 -2.70
CA HIS A 140 -21.89 9.72 -3.73
C HIS A 140 -23.05 10.21 -4.58
N TYR A 141 -22.76 10.35 -5.87
CA TYR A 141 -23.77 10.67 -6.90
C TYR A 141 -23.88 9.57 -7.93
N THR A 142 -25.02 9.53 -8.60
CA THR A 142 -25.24 8.66 -9.76
C THR A 142 -25.76 9.45 -10.95
N LYS A 143 -25.15 9.21 -12.12
CA LYS A 143 -25.57 9.80 -13.40
C LYS A 143 -25.81 8.70 -14.43
N LYS A 144 -26.75 8.87 -15.35
CA LYS A 144 -26.95 7.92 -16.42
C LYS A 144 -26.20 8.39 -17.66
N HIS A 145 -25.56 7.47 -18.37
CA HIS A 145 -25.09 7.78 -19.72
C HIS A 145 -26.28 8.07 -20.63
N ASP A 146 -26.18 9.12 -21.44
CA ASP A 146 -27.21 9.46 -22.41
C ASP A 146 -27.43 8.31 -23.39
N SER A 147 -28.69 7.97 -23.65
CA SER A 147 -29.12 6.84 -24.47
C SER A 147 -28.88 7.03 -25.97
N VAL A 148 -28.31 8.13 -26.42
CA VAL A 148 -28.18 8.52 -27.86
C VAL A 148 -27.23 7.62 -28.64
N LEU A 149 -26.42 6.75 -28.01
CA LEU A 149 -25.57 5.79 -28.71
C LEU A 149 -26.16 4.38 -28.82
N LYS A 150 -27.45 4.22 -28.74
CA LYS A 150 -28.15 2.93 -28.96
C LYS A 150 -28.09 2.38 -30.39
N SER A 151 -27.56 3.15 -31.37
CA SER A 151 -27.73 2.78 -32.78
C SER A 151 -26.58 2.02 -33.45
N VAL A 152 -25.45 1.74 -32.79
CA VAL A 152 -24.29 1.15 -33.49
C VAL A 152 -23.89 -0.26 -33.03
N LYS A 153 -24.26 -0.73 -31.86
CA LYS A 153 -24.13 -2.17 -31.52
C LYS A 153 -25.21 -2.58 -30.52
N GLY A 154 -26.21 -3.33 -31.03
CA GLY A 154 -27.25 -3.97 -30.25
C GLY A 154 -26.67 -4.77 -29.07
N LEU A 155 -27.48 -4.88 -28.02
CA LEU A 155 -27.30 -5.56 -26.74
C LEU A 155 -26.65 -4.75 -25.62
N ILE A 156 -27.44 -3.81 -25.06
CA ILE A 156 -27.29 -3.50 -23.64
C ILE A 156 -28.68 -3.49 -23.03
N THR A 157 -29.08 -4.63 -22.50
CA THR A 157 -30.30 -4.80 -21.70
C THR A 157 -29.93 -4.70 -20.23
N GLY A 158 -30.67 -3.90 -19.47
CA GLY A 158 -30.56 -3.80 -18.01
C GLY A 158 -29.96 -2.49 -17.54
N ASP A 159 -30.04 -2.20 -16.25
CA ASP A 159 -29.61 -1.01 -15.47
C ASP A 159 -28.14 -0.56 -15.68
N LYS A 160 -27.51 -0.98 -16.77
CA LYS A 160 -26.11 -0.85 -17.14
C LYS A 160 -25.64 0.56 -17.52
N ASN A 161 -26.51 1.56 -17.44
CA ASN A 161 -26.19 2.95 -17.83
C ASN A 161 -25.90 3.87 -16.64
N ARG A 162 -25.78 3.32 -15.42
CA ARG A 162 -25.62 4.09 -14.22
C ARG A 162 -24.14 4.20 -13.87
N VAL A 163 -23.63 5.40 -13.75
CA VAL A 163 -22.26 5.72 -13.34
C VAL A 163 -22.30 6.23 -11.92
N ASN A 164 -21.47 5.69 -11.06
CA ASN A 164 -21.29 6.18 -9.70
C ASN A 164 -20.08 7.12 -9.63
N PHE A 165 -20.24 8.22 -8.91
CA PHE A 165 -19.23 9.21 -8.64
C PHE A 165 -19.09 9.31 -7.11
N PHE A 166 -17.90 9.01 -6.62
CA PHE A 166 -17.57 9.07 -5.21
C PHE A 166 -16.55 10.15 -4.97
N ALA A 167 -16.78 11.05 -4.01
CA ALA A 167 -15.78 11.99 -3.53
C ALA A 167 -15.37 11.63 -2.10
N LEU A 168 -14.08 11.47 -1.87
CA LEU A 168 -13.46 11.04 -0.62
C LEU A 168 -12.44 12.08 -0.16
N PRO A 169 -12.21 12.23 1.17
CA PRO A 169 -11.19 13.15 1.68
C PRO A 169 -9.77 12.74 1.26
N GLY A 170 -8.87 13.73 1.23
CA GLY A 170 -7.45 13.53 0.96
C GLY A 170 -6.69 12.83 2.10
N VAL A 171 -7.17 12.96 3.34
CA VAL A 171 -6.54 12.34 4.52
C VAL A 171 -6.60 10.81 4.41
N PRO A 172 -5.44 10.10 4.32
CA PRO A 172 -5.42 8.68 3.98
C PRO A 172 -6.24 7.78 4.92
N LYS A 173 -6.24 8.06 6.22
CA LYS A 173 -6.98 7.26 7.21
C LYS A 173 -8.50 7.39 7.02
N GLU A 174 -8.98 8.58 6.72
CA GLU A 174 -10.40 8.86 6.44
C GLU A 174 -10.83 8.23 5.12
N MET A 175 -10.07 8.48 4.06
CA MET A 175 -10.29 7.93 2.73
C MET A 175 -10.38 6.41 2.76
N LYS A 176 -9.40 5.74 3.39
CA LYS A 176 -9.36 4.27 3.50
C LYS A 176 -10.58 3.72 4.22
N SER A 177 -10.99 4.34 5.34
CA SER A 177 -12.18 3.94 6.08
C SER A 177 -13.45 4.02 5.26
N MET A 178 -13.66 5.15 4.56
CA MET A 178 -14.83 5.32 3.70
C MET A 178 -14.81 4.39 2.48
N PHE A 179 -13.65 4.25 1.86
CA PHE A 179 -13.50 3.35 0.71
C PHE A 179 -13.86 1.92 1.09
N THR A 180 -13.28 1.39 2.15
CA THR A 180 -13.50 0.01 2.58
C THR A 180 -14.93 -0.25 3.05
N ASN A 181 -15.52 0.68 3.80
CA ASN A 181 -16.82 0.47 4.42
C ASN A 181 -18.01 0.87 3.54
N TYR A 182 -17.79 1.69 2.50
CA TYR A 182 -18.87 2.19 1.66
C TYR A 182 -18.59 2.01 0.15
N VAL A 183 -17.49 2.58 -0.37
CA VAL A 183 -17.26 2.64 -1.82
C VAL A 183 -17.06 1.26 -2.42
N LEU A 184 -16.17 0.46 -1.85
CA LEU A 184 -15.88 -0.87 -2.37
C LEU A 184 -17.10 -1.79 -2.35
N PRO A 185 -17.91 -1.88 -1.27
CA PRO A 185 -19.15 -2.63 -1.27
C PRO A 185 -20.18 -2.16 -2.32
N GLU A 186 -20.28 -0.82 -2.55
CA GLU A 186 -21.19 -0.31 -3.60
C GLU A 186 -20.73 -0.71 -5.01
N ILE A 187 -19.41 -0.65 -5.26
CA ILE A 187 -18.84 -1.10 -6.54
C ILE A 187 -19.05 -2.59 -6.73
N GLU A 188 -18.83 -3.41 -5.71
CA GLU A 188 -18.97 -4.87 -5.77
C GLU A 188 -20.40 -5.32 -6.08
N LYS A 189 -21.43 -4.57 -5.68
CA LYS A 189 -22.84 -4.84 -6.06
C LYS A 189 -23.06 -4.84 -7.58
N SER A 190 -22.26 -4.07 -8.30
CA SER A 190 -22.36 -3.95 -9.77
C SER A 190 -21.51 -4.98 -10.54
N LEU A 191 -20.71 -5.79 -9.86
CA LEU A 191 -19.87 -6.82 -10.48
C LEU A 191 -20.71 -8.01 -10.93
N LYS A 192 -20.65 -8.31 -12.23
CA LYS A 192 -21.29 -9.51 -12.80
C LYS A 192 -20.42 -10.76 -12.70
N ASN A 193 -19.11 -10.60 -12.89
CA ASN A 193 -18.12 -11.67 -12.79
C ASN A 193 -17.04 -11.21 -11.80
N LYS A 194 -16.86 -11.94 -10.73
CA LYS A 194 -15.72 -11.72 -9.84
C LYS A 194 -14.47 -12.22 -10.55
N VAL A 195 -13.49 -11.36 -10.67
CA VAL A 195 -12.14 -11.73 -11.09
C VAL A 195 -11.39 -12.12 -9.83
N VAL A 196 -10.72 -13.26 -9.87
CA VAL A 196 -9.88 -13.71 -8.76
C VAL A 196 -8.48 -13.18 -8.99
N CYS A 197 -7.92 -12.58 -7.97
CA CYS A 197 -6.54 -12.10 -7.96
C CYS A 197 -5.82 -12.73 -6.78
N LYS A 198 -4.77 -13.51 -7.05
CA LYS A 198 -3.94 -14.17 -6.06
C LYS A 198 -2.48 -13.80 -6.26
N SER A 199 -1.75 -13.65 -5.18
CA SER A 199 -0.32 -13.34 -5.22
C SER A 199 0.49 -14.40 -4.49
N ILE A 200 1.56 -14.87 -5.14
CA ILE A 200 2.59 -15.70 -4.51
C ILE A 200 3.69 -14.73 -4.09
N ARG A 201 3.95 -14.67 -2.78
CA ARG A 201 4.95 -13.77 -2.20
C ARG A 201 6.31 -14.46 -2.17
N THR A 202 7.31 -13.85 -2.82
CA THR A 202 8.67 -14.43 -2.86
C THR A 202 9.74 -13.44 -2.36
N THR A 203 10.84 -13.98 -1.87
CA THR A 203 12.01 -13.21 -1.43
C THR A 203 13.32 -13.91 -1.80
N GLY A 204 14.41 -13.13 -1.84
CA GLY A 204 15.76 -13.67 -2.04
C GLY A 204 16.05 -14.20 -3.45
N VAL A 205 15.29 -13.74 -4.46
CA VAL A 205 15.45 -14.20 -5.85
C VAL A 205 15.18 -13.06 -6.84
N PRO A 206 16.00 -12.88 -7.89
CA PRO A 206 15.72 -11.96 -8.98
C PRO A 206 14.51 -12.39 -9.82
N GLU A 207 13.80 -11.41 -10.40
CA GLU A 207 12.64 -11.61 -11.27
C GLU A 207 12.95 -12.55 -12.45
N SER A 208 14.10 -12.36 -13.11
CA SER A 208 14.52 -13.17 -14.26
C SER A 208 14.61 -14.67 -13.95
N ILE A 209 15.09 -15.02 -12.76
CA ILE A 209 15.18 -16.42 -12.33
C ILE A 209 13.79 -17.01 -12.06
N LEU A 210 12.88 -16.22 -11.46
CA LEU A 210 11.50 -16.66 -11.27
C LEU A 210 10.82 -16.89 -12.61
N GLN A 211 10.96 -15.95 -13.54
CA GLN A 211 10.37 -16.02 -14.87
C GLN A 211 10.88 -17.26 -15.62
N GLU A 212 12.18 -17.49 -15.66
CA GLU A 212 12.78 -18.65 -16.34
C GLU A 212 12.17 -19.97 -15.83
N LYS A 213 11.95 -20.10 -14.52
CA LYS A 213 11.40 -21.32 -13.91
C LYS A 213 9.94 -21.61 -14.27
N ILE A 214 9.17 -20.61 -14.71
CA ILE A 214 7.75 -20.76 -14.95
C ILE A 214 7.30 -20.26 -16.34
N THR A 215 8.25 -19.99 -17.25
CA THR A 215 7.97 -19.47 -18.61
C THR A 215 6.97 -20.35 -19.37
N ASP A 216 7.14 -21.66 -19.32
CA ASP A 216 6.22 -22.62 -19.96
C ASP A 216 4.78 -22.53 -19.42
N ILE A 217 4.61 -22.30 -18.10
CA ILE A 217 3.30 -22.10 -17.48
C ILE A 217 2.69 -20.79 -17.96
N ILE A 218 3.50 -19.71 -18.02
CA ILE A 218 3.05 -18.40 -18.48
C ILE A 218 2.55 -18.50 -19.93
N ASP A 219 3.36 -19.06 -20.82
CA ASP A 219 3.05 -19.15 -22.24
C ASP A 219 1.80 -19.97 -22.53
N ALA A 220 1.60 -21.06 -21.78
CA ALA A 220 0.44 -21.92 -21.91
C ALA A 220 -0.88 -21.25 -21.43
N ASN A 221 -0.80 -20.21 -20.60
CA ASN A 221 -1.98 -19.65 -19.92
C ASN A 221 -2.20 -18.14 -20.17
N LYS A 222 -1.35 -17.46 -20.95
CA LYS A 222 -1.38 -16.01 -21.18
C LYS A 222 -2.71 -15.42 -21.63
N GLU A 223 -3.56 -16.23 -22.31
CA GLU A 223 -4.87 -15.77 -22.76
C GLU A 223 -5.98 -15.95 -21.70
N LYS A 224 -5.74 -16.80 -20.69
CA LYS A 224 -6.73 -17.16 -19.67
C LYS A 224 -6.43 -16.54 -18.30
N CYS A 225 -5.17 -16.26 -18.02
CA CYS A 225 -4.70 -15.70 -16.76
C CYS A 225 -3.64 -14.63 -17.01
N ASP A 226 -3.84 -13.45 -16.45
CA ASP A 226 -2.80 -12.41 -16.42
C ASP A 226 -1.81 -12.75 -15.30
N ILE A 227 -0.56 -13.04 -15.67
CA ILE A 227 0.53 -13.38 -14.73
C ILE A 227 1.53 -12.24 -14.77
N ALA A 228 1.65 -11.51 -13.67
CA ALA A 228 2.51 -10.35 -13.56
C ALA A 228 3.55 -10.51 -12.43
N PHE A 229 4.77 -10.06 -12.71
CA PHE A 229 5.82 -9.94 -11.71
C PHE A 229 5.81 -8.53 -11.13
N LEU A 230 5.82 -8.43 -9.81
CA LEU A 230 5.74 -7.17 -9.06
C LEU A 230 6.96 -7.06 -8.15
N PRO A 231 8.05 -6.43 -8.62
CA PRO A 231 9.24 -6.25 -7.80
C PRO A 231 8.98 -5.23 -6.67
N HIS A 232 9.35 -5.62 -5.46
CA HIS A 232 9.37 -4.74 -4.29
C HIS A 232 10.80 -4.32 -3.99
N ARG A 233 11.00 -3.04 -3.75
CA ARG A 233 12.33 -2.47 -3.54
C ARG A 233 13.17 -3.19 -2.48
N MET A 234 12.56 -3.81 -1.46
CA MET A 234 13.26 -4.39 -0.32
C MET A 234 12.86 -5.84 0.01
N LEU A 235 11.76 -6.35 -0.55
CA LEU A 235 11.20 -7.63 -0.09
C LEU A 235 11.40 -8.78 -1.09
N GLY A 236 11.54 -8.49 -2.37
CA GLY A 236 11.61 -9.49 -3.42
C GLY A 236 10.64 -9.23 -4.57
N VAL A 237 10.11 -10.26 -5.17
CA VAL A 237 9.22 -10.18 -6.33
C VAL A 237 7.96 -11.00 -6.09
N ASP A 238 6.79 -10.37 -6.13
CA ASP A 238 5.54 -11.10 -6.08
C ASP A 238 5.14 -11.59 -7.47
N ILE A 239 4.58 -12.79 -7.56
CA ILE A 239 3.95 -13.31 -8.76
C ILE A 239 2.44 -13.20 -8.57
N ARG A 240 1.78 -12.34 -9.36
CA ARG A 240 0.36 -12.12 -9.28
C ARG A 240 -0.36 -12.81 -10.43
N LEU A 241 -1.38 -13.60 -10.08
CA LEU A 241 -2.25 -14.29 -11.02
C LEU A 241 -3.65 -13.66 -10.97
N THR A 242 -4.19 -13.30 -12.14
CA THR A 242 -5.51 -12.68 -12.25
C THR A 242 -6.32 -13.35 -13.35
N SER A 243 -7.45 -13.94 -12.99
CA SER A 243 -8.37 -14.61 -13.93
C SER A 243 -9.83 -14.52 -13.46
N SER A 244 -10.77 -14.70 -14.38
CA SER A 244 -12.18 -14.91 -14.03
C SER A 244 -12.48 -16.37 -13.61
N ASP A 245 -11.52 -17.26 -13.81
CA ASP A 245 -11.62 -18.68 -13.45
C ASP A 245 -10.82 -18.95 -12.18
N ASN A 246 -11.53 -19.17 -11.07
CA ASN A 246 -10.90 -19.42 -9.78
C ASN A 246 -10.12 -20.75 -9.77
N GLN A 247 -10.68 -21.79 -10.40
CA GLN A 247 -10.03 -23.10 -10.43
C GLN A 247 -8.71 -23.04 -11.19
N LEU A 248 -8.68 -22.34 -12.31
CA LEU A 248 -7.44 -22.12 -13.06
C LEU A 248 -6.38 -21.41 -12.22
N VAL A 249 -6.74 -20.40 -11.41
CA VAL A 249 -5.79 -19.71 -10.55
C VAL A 249 -5.19 -20.65 -9.48
N GLU A 250 -6.01 -21.47 -8.85
CA GLU A 250 -5.55 -22.47 -7.88
C GLU A 250 -4.64 -23.53 -8.53
N ASP A 251 -5.00 -24.02 -9.71
CA ASP A 251 -4.19 -24.99 -10.46
C ASP A 251 -2.83 -24.40 -10.86
N LEU A 252 -2.81 -23.12 -11.25
CA LEU A 252 -1.56 -22.41 -11.56
C LEU A 252 -0.69 -22.23 -10.32
N ILE A 253 -1.26 -21.85 -9.18
CA ILE A 253 -0.52 -21.77 -7.91
C ILE A 253 0.11 -23.13 -7.59
N ASN A 254 -0.67 -24.21 -7.68
CA ASN A 254 -0.22 -25.56 -7.41
C ASN A 254 0.88 -26.03 -8.38
N SER A 255 0.93 -25.49 -9.58
CA SER A 255 1.96 -25.79 -10.59
C SER A 255 3.22 -24.93 -10.43
N ILE A 256 3.08 -23.68 -10.04
CA ILE A 256 4.16 -22.69 -9.88
C ILE A 256 4.93 -22.93 -8.58
N VAL A 257 4.23 -23.06 -7.46
CA VAL A 257 4.83 -23.10 -6.12
C VAL A 257 5.88 -24.19 -5.96
N PRO A 258 5.70 -25.44 -6.43
CA PRO A 258 6.73 -26.48 -6.32
C PRO A 258 8.05 -26.10 -7.00
N ARG A 259 8.02 -25.34 -8.10
CA ARG A 259 9.22 -24.94 -8.87
C ARG A 259 10.03 -23.83 -8.18
N ILE A 260 9.37 -23.04 -7.35
CA ILE A 260 9.98 -21.88 -6.68
C ILE A 260 9.89 -21.95 -5.15
N LYS A 261 9.54 -23.10 -4.58
CA LYS A 261 9.20 -23.33 -3.16
C LYS A 261 10.16 -22.65 -2.18
N LYS A 262 11.48 -22.73 -2.43
CA LYS A 262 12.50 -22.18 -1.53
C LYS A 262 12.49 -20.65 -1.42
N TYR A 263 11.80 -19.98 -2.33
CA TYR A 263 11.70 -18.51 -2.35
C TYR A 263 10.35 -18.00 -1.84
N VAL A 264 9.33 -18.87 -1.75
CA VAL A 264 7.99 -18.51 -1.32
C VAL A 264 7.96 -18.37 0.20
N TYR A 265 7.53 -17.18 0.67
CA TYR A 265 7.31 -16.94 2.09
C TYR A 265 5.84 -16.81 2.47
N GLY A 266 4.93 -16.60 1.51
CA GLY A 266 3.52 -16.41 1.79
C GLY A 266 2.67 -16.17 0.56
N TYR A 267 1.43 -15.78 0.78
CA TYR A 267 0.42 -15.51 -0.24
C TYR A 267 -0.32 -14.21 0.05
N ASP A 268 -0.85 -13.60 -0.98
CA ASP A 268 -1.75 -12.44 -0.93
C ASP A 268 -1.24 -11.30 -0.02
N ASN A 269 -1.82 -11.13 1.16
CA ASN A 269 -1.51 -10.06 2.11
C ASN A 269 -0.49 -10.44 3.17
N ASP A 270 0.13 -11.62 3.06
CA ASP A 270 1.15 -12.06 4.02
C ASP A 270 2.33 -11.07 4.03
N LYS A 271 2.75 -10.71 5.22
CA LYS A 271 3.90 -9.84 5.44
C LYS A 271 5.09 -10.67 5.90
N LEU A 272 6.25 -10.43 5.32
CA LEU A 272 7.46 -11.16 5.66
C LEU A 272 7.78 -11.07 7.15
N GLU A 273 7.61 -9.89 7.75
CA GLU A 273 7.83 -9.66 9.17
C GLU A 273 6.91 -10.54 10.04
N GLN A 274 5.64 -10.67 9.65
CA GLN A 274 4.67 -11.49 10.38
C GLN A 274 5.02 -12.97 10.24
N VAL A 275 5.38 -13.43 9.05
CA VAL A 275 5.78 -14.83 8.81
C VAL A 275 7.01 -15.19 9.64
N ILE A 276 8.00 -14.29 9.71
CA ILE A 276 9.18 -14.48 10.55
C ILE A 276 8.80 -14.54 12.04
N ALA A 277 7.95 -13.63 12.50
CA ALA A 277 7.47 -13.59 13.88
C ALA A 277 6.76 -14.91 14.26
N ASP A 278 5.85 -15.38 13.40
CA ASP A 278 5.10 -16.61 13.60
C ASP A 278 6.04 -17.82 13.67
N LEU A 279 7.04 -17.90 12.78
CA LEU A 279 8.04 -18.97 12.79
C LEU A 279 8.90 -18.95 14.06
N LEU A 280 9.34 -17.78 14.52
CA LEU A 280 10.11 -17.64 15.75
C LEU A 280 9.30 -18.08 16.97
N ILE A 281 8.05 -17.65 17.08
CA ILE A 281 7.16 -18.01 18.16
C ILE A 281 6.84 -19.49 18.16
N GLN A 282 6.49 -20.07 17.01
CA GLN A 282 6.16 -21.50 16.86
C GLN A 282 7.31 -22.43 17.25
N ASN A 283 8.54 -21.99 16.98
CA ASN A 283 9.73 -22.77 17.32
C ASN A 283 10.36 -22.40 18.67
N ASN A 284 9.73 -21.48 19.42
CA ASN A 284 10.25 -20.93 20.69
C ASN A 284 11.66 -20.34 20.56
N LEU A 285 11.97 -19.73 19.41
CA LEU A 285 13.27 -19.12 19.14
C LEU A 285 13.27 -17.64 19.47
N THR A 286 14.37 -17.16 20.00
CA THR A 286 14.62 -15.75 20.31
C THR A 286 15.72 -15.18 19.43
N VAL A 287 15.64 -13.89 19.11
CA VAL A 287 16.56 -13.21 18.21
C VAL A 287 17.05 -11.88 18.78
N SER A 288 18.31 -11.55 18.48
CA SER A 288 18.90 -10.25 18.72
C SER A 288 19.74 -9.77 17.54
N THR A 289 19.93 -8.46 17.41
CA THR A 289 20.62 -7.84 16.27
C THR A 289 21.80 -6.97 16.67
N ALA A 290 22.91 -7.04 15.92
CA ALA A 290 24.01 -6.08 15.98
C ALA A 290 24.14 -5.41 14.61
N GLU A 291 23.73 -4.15 14.52
CA GLU A 291 23.58 -3.43 13.28
C GLU A 291 24.59 -2.28 13.14
N SER A 292 25.23 -2.19 11.99
CA SER A 292 26.13 -1.08 11.65
C SER A 292 25.47 -0.19 10.58
N CYS A 293 25.62 -0.50 9.31
CA CYS A 293 25.11 0.32 8.20
C CYS A 293 23.59 0.43 8.12
N THR A 294 22.85 -0.48 8.72
CA THR A 294 21.37 -0.48 8.79
C THR A 294 20.83 0.34 9.97
N SER A 295 21.67 0.73 10.92
CA SER A 295 21.33 1.66 12.02
C SER A 295 20.04 1.31 12.79
N GLY A 296 19.75 0.03 13.02
CA GLY A 296 18.58 -0.42 13.76
C GLY A 296 17.35 -0.71 12.87
N LEU A 297 17.47 -0.66 11.55
CA LEU A 297 16.35 -0.90 10.64
C LEU A 297 15.80 -2.32 10.75
N LEU A 298 16.66 -3.33 10.92
CA LEU A 298 16.22 -4.71 11.10
C LEU A 298 15.50 -4.89 12.44
N ALA A 299 16.05 -4.34 13.52
CA ALA A 299 15.41 -4.33 14.84
C ALA A 299 14.03 -3.67 14.79
N SER A 300 13.91 -2.51 14.14
CA SER A 300 12.63 -1.82 13.92
C SER A 300 11.63 -2.72 13.21
N ARG A 301 12.00 -3.35 12.08
CA ARG A 301 11.10 -4.22 11.34
C ARG A 301 10.66 -5.46 12.12
N LEU A 302 11.55 -6.06 12.91
CA LEU A 302 11.21 -7.18 13.78
C LEU A 302 10.22 -6.77 14.89
N THR A 303 10.26 -5.50 15.32
CA THR A 303 9.39 -4.96 16.37
C THR A 303 8.11 -4.32 15.86
N ASP A 304 7.92 -4.16 14.54
CA ASP A 304 6.67 -3.67 13.92
C ASP A 304 5.50 -4.64 14.12
N VAL A 305 5.79 -5.91 14.46
CA VAL A 305 4.79 -6.94 14.70
C VAL A 305 4.35 -6.90 16.17
N PRO A 306 3.04 -6.78 16.46
CA PRO A 306 2.53 -6.84 17.83
C PRO A 306 2.92 -8.15 18.52
N GLY A 307 3.40 -8.08 19.76
CA GLY A 307 3.86 -9.25 20.51
C GLY A 307 5.33 -9.62 20.28
N SER A 308 6.09 -8.79 19.56
CA SER A 308 7.51 -8.99 19.26
C SER A 308 8.41 -9.25 20.47
N SER A 309 8.03 -8.81 21.67
CA SER A 309 8.76 -9.08 22.92
C SER A 309 8.88 -10.58 23.27
N GLN A 310 8.07 -11.43 22.65
CA GLN A 310 8.18 -12.89 22.84
C GLN A 310 9.47 -13.43 22.21
N TYR A 311 9.88 -12.93 21.04
CA TYR A 311 11.01 -13.44 20.28
C TYR A 311 12.18 -12.44 20.17
N PHE A 312 11.95 -11.14 20.09
CA PHE A 312 13.02 -10.13 19.98
C PHE A 312 13.45 -9.67 21.37
N LYS A 313 14.72 -9.91 21.72
CA LYS A 313 15.25 -9.58 23.07
C LYS A 313 16.05 -8.28 23.11
N GLY A 314 16.45 -7.75 21.95
CA GLY A 314 17.14 -6.48 21.87
C GLY A 314 18.08 -6.39 20.68
N GLY A 315 18.58 -5.18 20.44
CA GLY A 315 19.56 -4.91 19.39
C GLY A 315 20.51 -3.79 19.77
N SER A 316 21.72 -3.82 19.22
CA SER A 316 22.71 -2.76 19.35
C SER A 316 23.02 -2.13 18.00
N VAL A 317 23.08 -0.80 17.96
CA VAL A 317 23.58 -0.03 16.81
C VAL A 317 25.06 0.24 17.01
N CYS A 318 25.92 -0.61 16.46
CA CYS A 318 27.38 -0.54 16.59
C CYS A 318 28.02 0.09 15.35
N TYR A 319 27.75 1.38 15.11
CA TYR A 319 28.15 2.07 13.88
C TYR A 319 29.67 2.28 13.77
N SER A 320 30.32 2.69 14.85
CA SER A 320 31.78 2.86 14.88
C SER A 320 32.53 1.55 15.20
N ASN A 321 33.81 1.49 14.85
CA ASN A 321 34.68 0.37 15.24
C ASN A 321 34.80 0.26 16.76
N GLU A 322 34.83 1.38 17.48
CA GLU A 322 34.87 1.42 18.94
C GLU A 322 33.66 0.76 19.57
N LEU A 323 32.45 1.00 19.04
CA LEU A 323 31.23 0.34 19.52
C LEU A 323 31.19 -1.16 19.16
N LYS A 324 31.74 -1.54 18.02
CA LYS A 324 31.88 -2.98 17.68
C LYS A 324 32.76 -3.69 18.70
N ILE A 325 33.87 -3.03 19.12
CA ILE A 325 34.81 -3.58 20.11
C ILE A 325 34.21 -3.52 21.51
N ASN A 326 33.86 -2.32 21.98
CA ASN A 326 33.54 -2.07 23.38
C ASN A 326 32.14 -2.54 23.79
N ASP A 327 31.15 -2.43 22.89
CA ASP A 327 29.77 -2.79 23.20
C ASP A 327 29.45 -4.24 22.82
N ILE A 328 29.91 -4.67 21.63
CA ILE A 328 29.62 -6.03 21.13
C ILE A 328 30.76 -7.02 21.40
N GLY A 329 31.97 -6.54 21.73
CA GLY A 329 33.09 -7.40 22.01
C GLY A 329 33.73 -8.03 20.78
N VAL A 330 33.68 -7.36 19.63
CA VAL A 330 34.43 -7.78 18.44
C VAL A 330 35.91 -7.59 18.71
N ASP A 331 36.74 -8.59 18.40
CA ASP A 331 38.17 -8.49 18.57
C ASP A 331 38.74 -7.38 17.69
N LYS A 332 39.59 -6.52 18.29
CA LYS A 332 40.24 -5.43 17.59
C LYS A 332 41.15 -5.93 16.47
N ASP A 333 41.89 -7.00 16.71
CA ASP A 333 42.77 -7.61 15.70
C ASP A 333 41.99 -8.17 14.50
N LEU A 334 40.77 -8.64 14.72
CA LEU A 334 39.87 -9.08 13.64
C LEU A 334 39.52 -7.91 12.71
N ILE A 335 39.17 -6.74 13.29
CA ILE A 335 38.85 -5.53 12.53
C ILE A 335 40.08 -5.00 11.78
N GLU A 336 41.26 -5.01 12.42
CA GLU A 336 42.53 -4.57 11.81
C GLU A 336 42.94 -5.47 10.64
N LYS A 337 42.76 -6.77 10.79
CA LYS A 337 43.15 -7.78 9.77
C LYS A 337 42.20 -7.85 8.57
N TYR A 338 40.90 -7.85 8.80
CA TYR A 338 39.91 -8.09 7.75
C TYR A 338 39.11 -6.84 7.35
N GLY A 339 39.20 -5.78 8.15
CA GLY A 339 38.42 -4.55 8.04
C GLY A 339 37.03 -4.69 8.65
N ALA A 340 36.48 -3.58 9.06
CA ALA A 340 35.16 -3.51 9.73
C ALA A 340 34.00 -4.10 8.90
N VAL A 341 34.13 -4.10 7.57
CA VAL A 341 33.17 -4.70 6.63
C VAL A 341 33.78 -5.98 6.08
N SER A 342 33.49 -7.08 6.74
CA SER A 342 33.96 -8.42 6.37
C SER A 342 33.04 -9.50 6.93
N GLU A 343 33.09 -10.70 6.39
CA GLU A 343 32.32 -11.84 6.88
C GLU A 343 32.70 -12.19 8.31
N GLU A 344 33.99 -12.15 8.64
CA GLU A 344 34.53 -12.45 9.95
C GLU A 344 34.00 -11.48 11.03
N VAL A 345 33.91 -10.16 10.70
CA VAL A 345 33.35 -9.17 11.60
C VAL A 345 31.83 -9.34 11.72
N ALA A 346 31.11 -9.63 10.62
CA ALA A 346 29.67 -9.88 10.67
C ALA A 346 29.35 -11.14 11.53
N GLU A 347 30.13 -12.19 11.36
CA GLU A 347 30.00 -13.42 12.17
C GLU A 347 30.28 -13.13 13.67
N SER A 348 31.33 -12.38 13.97
CA SER A 348 31.66 -11.99 15.35
C SER A 348 30.55 -11.13 15.97
N LEU A 349 29.99 -10.18 15.22
CA LEU A 349 28.83 -9.38 15.66
C LEU A 349 27.64 -10.28 15.99
N ALA A 350 27.29 -11.22 15.12
CA ALA A 350 26.18 -12.14 15.33
C ALA A 350 26.36 -13.04 16.56
N LYS A 351 27.53 -13.68 16.70
CA LYS A 351 27.86 -14.52 17.85
C LYS A 351 27.80 -13.76 19.17
N ASN A 352 28.41 -12.58 19.18
CA ASN A 352 28.56 -11.81 20.42
C ASN A 352 27.23 -11.19 20.86
N ILE A 353 26.37 -10.72 19.92
CA ILE A 353 25.07 -10.19 20.30
C ILE A 353 24.13 -11.29 20.79
N ALA A 354 24.15 -12.47 20.19
CA ALA A 354 23.41 -13.62 20.68
C ALA A 354 23.81 -14.00 22.11
N LYS A 355 25.11 -14.08 22.37
CA LYS A 355 25.65 -14.35 23.72
C LYS A 355 25.30 -13.25 24.71
N LYS A 356 25.45 -11.97 24.33
CA LYS A 356 25.18 -10.80 25.18
C LYS A 356 23.72 -10.76 25.64
N ASN A 357 22.79 -11.06 24.75
CA ASN A 357 21.35 -10.99 25.00
C ASN A 357 20.73 -12.35 25.35
N ASN A 358 21.54 -13.42 25.42
CA ASN A 358 21.09 -14.78 25.67
C ASN A 358 19.95 -15.20 24.73
N THR A 359 20.19 -15.09 23.41
CA THR A 359 19.23 -15.44 22.36
C THR A 359 19.71 -16.63 21.52
N ASP A 360 18.75 -17.35 20.96
CA ASP A 360 19.02 -18.51 20.09
C ASP A 360 19.61 -18.06 18.75
N ILE A 361 19.18 -16.88 18.25
CA ILE A 361 19.61 -16.31 16.99
C ILE A 361 20.26 -14.97 17.23
N GLY A 362 21.45 -14.76 16.70
CA GLY A 362 22.12 -13.48 16.60
C GLY A 362 22.30 -13.07 15.14
N ILE A 363 21.96 -11.83 14.81
CA ILE A 363 22.15 -11.30 13.46
C ILE A 363 23.14 -10.15 13.51
N GLY A 364 24.26 -10.29 12.80
CA GLY A 364 25.30 -9.28 12.66
C GLY A 364 25.27 -8.67 11.27
N ILE A 365 25.17 -7.33 11.17
CA ILE A 365 25.14 -6.61 9.91
C ILE A 365 26.23 -5.56 9.89
N THR A 366 27.13 -5.66 8.90
CA THR A 366 28.11 -4.62 8.58
C THR A 366 28.14 -4.39 7.08
N GLY A 367 28.47 -3.18 6.64
CA GLY A 367 28.41 -2.86 5.23
C GLY A 367 28.83 -1.44 4.91
N VAL A 368 29.00 -1.16 3.61
CA VAL A 368 29.28 0.18 3.07
C VAL A 368 28.05 0.64 2.28
N ALA A 369 27.38 1.67 2.76
CA ALA A 369 26.12 2.15 2.17
C ALA A 369 26.32 3.18 1.04
N GLY A 370 27.55 3.51 0.64
CA GLY A 370 27.81 4.48 -0.42
C GLY A 370 27.36 5.93 -0.10
N PRO A 371 27.55 6.89 -1.02
CA PRO A 371 28.22 6.76 -2.33
C PRO A 371 29.75 6.63 -2.23
N GLY A 372 30.37 6.92 -1.05
CA GLY A 372 31.81 6.81 -0.80
C GLY A 372 32.15 5.58 0.04
N GLY A 373 33.46 5.36 0.29
CA GLY A 373 33.96 4.31 1.19
C GLY A 373 34.13 2.93 0.55
N GLY A 374 33.82 2.76 -0.72
CA GLY A 374 34.13 1.54 -1.47
C GLY A 374 35.62 1.42 -1.79
N THR A 375 36.11 0.18 -1.96
CA THR A 375 37.44 -0.15 -2.45
C THR A 375 37.35 -1.06 -3.68
N GLU A 376 38.47 -1.27 -4.38
CA GLU A 376 38.49 -2.20 -5.52
C GLU A 376 38.00 -3.63 -5.18
N LYS A 377 38.23 -4.06 -3.94
CA LYS A 377 37.75 -5.37 -3.43
C LYS A 377 36.38 -5.34 -2.77
N LYS A 378 35.91 -4.15 -2.33
CA LYS A 378 34.63 -3.96 -1.64
C LYS A 378 33.96 -2.74 -2.24
N THR A 379 33.01 -2.98 -3.15
CA THR A 379 32.19 -1.90 -3.72
C THR A 379 31.30 -1.28 -2.65
N SER A 380 30.91 -0.01 -2.82
CA SER A 380 29.84 0.58 -2.03
C SER A 380 28.55 -0.27 -2.17
N TRP A 381 27.71 -0.30 -1.13
CA TRP A 381 26.48 -1.13 -1.06
C TRP A 381 26.69 -2.62 -0.72
N ILE A 382 27.85 -3.03 -0.18
CA ILE A 382 28.00 -4.38 0.40
C ILE A 382 27.43 -4.39 1.80
N SER A 383 26.56 -5.32 2.06
CA SER A 383 26.08 -5.66 3.40
C SER A 383 26.29 -7.16 3.62
N ILE A 384 26.85 -7.51 4.77
CA ILE A 384 27.12 -8.89 5.17
C ILE A 384 26.30 -9.18 6.41
N CYS A 385 25.47 -10.21 6.34
CA CYS A 385 24.65 -10.67 7.45
C CYS A 385 25.09 -12.07 7.85
N TRP A 386 25.21 -12.29 9.15
CA TRP A 386 25.44 -13.60 9.74
C TRP A 386 24.38 -13.89 10.79
N ASN A 387 23.93 -15.15 10.84
CA ASN A 387 23.05 -15.65 11.89
C ASN A 387 23.65 -16.90 12.51
N ILE A 388 23.37 -17.10 13.78
CA ILE A 388 23.76 -18.29 14.54
C ILE A 388 22.51 -18.80 15.20
N LEU A 389 22.24 -20.08 14.98
CA LEU A 389 21.22 -20.85 15.68
C LEU A 389 21.86 -21.58 16.84
#